data_997cda53f9efcd8369438141a9e1cced
#
_entry.id   997cda53f9efcd8369438141a9e1cced
#
_cell.length_a   1.000
_cell.length_b   1.000
_cell.length_c   1.000
_cell.angle_alpha   90.00
_cell.angle_beta   90.00
_cell.angle_gamma   90.00
#
_symmetry.space_group_name_H-M   'P 1'
#
loop_
_entity.id
_entity.type
_entity.pdbx_description
1 polymer ?
#
loop_
_entity_poly.entity_id
_entity_poly.type
_entity_poly.pdbx_seq_one_letter_code
_entity_poly.pdbx_strand_id
1 'polypeptide(L)'
;MSKIFTTTAPTLGRRAFLRNASVAALASGAAATTLFSESQAQGTARTMAHTGMKFDFDTPYNRVGSSCARWDGAARGYPEGVFKYGMGVASQDFECAPCITEALEERIKHHNWGYLSDRDGLVAEIVKWNGNRNQLDLDPKTITISDGVYPGMIAAMRAFTPPGGKTLIITPAYSGFYTMAREANIGTVDSQMKRIDGRYEVDWADLEAKMTPDVRTLVVCNPQNPTGNVWREDELERMGQLALDHNIVVISDEIHADIVRKGHKYTPFAALKNKEIVNNSLSFCAISKTFNMAGLKNAYYYSSNPALLGRVNQQHWPDVSTLGVVATEAAYKYGGEWFDQANAYMDDNHTFIEEYVKTNMPRVGYTRNEGTYMTFLDFSQVIAAIGPEELMATYDKATPEDGFQDWLVYKSGAYLNPGSMYGSGGAGHMRLNIASSRLVLKEVFDSIAMAVNKV
;
A
#
# COMPACT_ATOMS: atom_id res chain seq x y z
N MET A 1 68.69 7.97 -16.48
CA MET A 1 68.71 7.23 -17.73
C MET A 1 67.50 6.33 -17.74
N SER A 2 66.47 6.73 -18.44
CA SER A 2 65.20 5.99 -18.55
C SER A 2 65.01 5.58 -20.00
N LYS A 3 64.85 4.29 -20.25
CA LYS A 3 64.50 3.77 -21.57
C LYS A 3 62.99 3.54 -21.62
N ILE A 4 62.32 4.32 -22.47
CA ILE A 4 60.92 4.14 -22.81
C ILE A 4 60.83 3.14 -23.90
N PHE A 5 60.10 2.04 -23.70
CA PHE A 5 59.72 1.08 -24.76
C PHE A 5 58.39 1.50 -25.35
N THR A 6 58.42 1.94 -26.59
CA THR A 6 57.23 2.11 -27.45
C THR A 6 56.97 0.84 -28.24
N THR A 7 55.87 0.16 -27.95
CA THR A 7 55.29 -0.89 -28.78
C THR A 7 54.11 -0.33 -29.51
N THR A 8 54.24 -0.15 -30.82
CA THR A 8 53.14 0.19 -31.75
C THR A 8 52.33 -1.08 -32.06
N ALA A 9 51.09 -1.11 -31.66
CA ALA A 9 50.12 -2.11 -32.10
C ALA A 9 49.54 -1.72 -33.47
N PRO A 10 49.32 -2.67 -34.37
CA PRO A 10 48.74 -2.39 -35.69
C PRO A 10 47.26 -2.02 -35.58
N THR A 11 46.88 -0.88 -36.09
CA THR A 11 45.49 -0.44 -36.21
C THR A 11 44.74 -1.23 -37.27
N LEU A 12 43.90 -2.15 -36.88
CA LEU A 12 42.93 -2.78 -37.78
C LEU A 12 41.82 -1.78 -38.11
N GLY A 13 41.65 -1.53 -39.42
CA GLY A 13 40.67 -0.56 -39.91
C GLY A 13 39.22 -0.99 -39.53
N ARG A 14 38.37 -0.02 -39.23
CA ARG A 14 36.95 -0.16 -38.84
C ARG A 14 36.13 -1.13 -39.72
N ARG A 15 36.46 -1.25 -41.01
CA ARG A 15 35.79 -2.17 -41.96
C ARG A 15 36.16 -3.63 -41.73
N ALA A 16 37.39 -3.94 -41.29
CA ALA A 16 37.82 -5.31 -40.99
C ALA A 16 37.20 -5.81 -39.65
N PHE A 17 37.03 -4.93 -38.68
CA PHE A 17 36.35 -5.23 -37.43
C PHE A 17 34.87 -5.60 -37.62
N LEU A 18 34.13 -4.81 -38.43
CA LEU A 18 32.71 -5.06 -38.69
C LEU A 18 32.45 -6.31 -39.54
N ARG A 19 33.39 -6.69 -40.43
CA ARG A 19 33.24 -7.91 -41.23
C ARG A 19 33.52 -9.18 -40.44
N ASN A 20 34.41 -9.15 -39.47
CA ASN A 20 34.71 -10.27 -38.61
C ASN A 20 33.70 -10.43 -37.47
N ALA A 21 33.08 -9.33 -37.03
CA ALA A 21 31.98 -9.37 -36.06
C ALA A 21 30.70 -10.01 -36.63
N SER A 22 30.41 -9.78 -37.92
CA SER A 22 29.22 -10.35 -38.59
C SER A 22 29.34 -11.85 -38.86
N VAL A 23 30.54 -12.39 -39.04
CA VAL A 23 30.76 -13.83 -39.26
C VAL A 23 30.81 -14.59 -37.94
N ALA A 24 31.30 -13.98 -36.86
CA ALA A 24 31.28 -14.55 -35.51
C ALA A 24 29.87 -14.60 -34.93
N ALA A 25 28.99 -13.64 -35.22
CA ALA A 25 27.62 -13.61 -34.74
C ALA A 25 26.72 -14.67 -35.41
N LEU A 26 27.03 -15.10 -36.64
CA LEU A 26 26.25 -16.16 -37.32
C LEU A 26 26.71 -17.57 -36.95
N ALA A 27 27.93 -17.75 -36.46
CA ALA A 27 28.42 -19.05 -35.99
C ALA A 27 28.13 -19.32 -34.50
N SER A 28 27.91 -18.28 -33.68
CA SER A 28 27.60 -18.40 -32.26
C SER A 28 26.09 -18.50 -31.97
N GLY A 29 25.24 -18.07 -32.90
CA GLY A 29 23.77 -18.12 -32.71
C GLY A 29 23.16 -19.52 -32.73
N ALA A 30 23.79 -20.47 -33.45
CA ALA A 30 23.29 -21.85 -33.54
C ALA A 30 23.84 -22.80 -32.46
N ALA A 31 24.97 -22.44 -31.86
CA ALA A 31 25.56 -23.26 -30.75
C ALA A 31 25.11 -22.81 -29.34
N ALA A 32 24.69 -21.55 -29.20
CA ALA A 32 24.19 -21.03 -27.90
C ALA A 32 22.77 -21.50 -27.59
N THR A 33 21.95 -21.77 -28.61
CA THR A 33 20.57 -22.26 -28.42
C THR A 33 20.51 -23.74 -27.99
N THR A 34 21.56 -24.52 -28.22
CA THR A 34 21.58 -25.94 -27.81
C THR A 34 22.23 -26.19 -26.43
N LEU A 35 22.96 -25.23 -25.87
CA LEU A 35 23.58 -25.37 -24.54
C LEU A 35 22.68 -24.93 -23.36
N PHE A 36 21.60 -24.22 -23.65
CA PHE A 36 20.69 -23.71 -22.60
C PHE A 36 19.32 -24.43 -22.53
N SER A 37 19.05 -25.37 -23.45
CA SER A 37 17.70 -25.96 -23.57
C SER A 37 17.46 -27.23 -22.76
N GLU A 38 18.44 -27.84 -22.10
CA GLU A 38 18.22 -29.14 -21.44
C GLU A 38 18.56 -29.24 -19.93
N SER A 39 19.14 -28.23 -19.30
CA SER A 39 19.49 -28.34 -17.87
C SER A 39 18.54 -27.62 -16.89
N GLN A 40 17.53 -26.89 -17.36
CA GLN A 40 16.58 -26.19 -16.47
C GLN A 40 15.13 -26.73 -16.52
N ALA A 41 14.83 -27.72 -17.35
CA ALA A 41 13.46 -28.25 -17.49
C ALA A 41 13.14 -29.48 -16.60
N GLN A 42 14.03 -29.89 -15.71
CA GLN A 42 13.78 -30.99 -14.77
C GLN A 42 13.87 -30.62 -13.29
N GLY A 43 13.67 -29.35 -12.94
CA GLY A 43 13.22 -29.01 -11.60
C GLY A 43 11.78 -29.51 -11.48
N THR A 44 11.54 -30.53 -10.64
CA THR A 44 10.21 -30.96 -10.23
C THR A 44 9.36 -29.72 -10.02
N ALA A 45 8.31 -29.53 -10.82
CA ALA A 45 7.26 -28.55 -10.56
C ALA A 45 6.66 -28.93 -9.19
N ARG A 46 7.25 -28.44 -8.10
CA ARG A 46 6.61 -28.41 -6.80
C ARG A 46 5.33 -27.61 -7.03
N THR A 47 4.20 -28.22 -6.74
CA THR A 47 2.91 -27.57 -6.78
C THR A 47 2.91 -26.46 -5.75
N MET A 48 3.29 -25.23 -6.15
CA MET A 48 3.18 -24.02 -5.31
C MET A 48 1.72 -23.67 -5.02
N ALA A 49 0.78 -24.37 -5.64
CA ALA A 49 -0.64 -24.24 -5.37
C ALA A 49 -1.02 -25.05 -4.13
N HIS A 50 -1.21 -24.37 -3.00
CA HIS A 50 -1.65 -24.96 -1.73
C HIS A 50 -3.17 -25.07 -1.67
N THR A 51 -3.79 -25.61 -2.74
CA THR A 51 -5.25 -25.71 -2.88
C THR A 51 -5.86 -26.64 -1.83
N GLY A 52 -6.90 -26.16 -1.13
CA GLY A 52 -7.57 -26.89 -0.06
C GLY A 52 -6.83 -26.89 1.29
N MET A 53 -5.74 -26.17 1.40
CA MET A 53 -5.00 -26.04 2.67
C MET A 53 -5.71 -25.06 3.60
N LYS A 54 -5.81 -25.39 4.89
CA LYS A 54 -6.25 -24.49 5.94
C LYS A 54 -5.02 -23.80 6.56
N PHE A 55 -5.01 -22.47 6.53
CA PHE A 55 -3.94 -21.66 7.11
C PHE A 55 -4.28 -21.26 8.55
N ASP A 56 -3.26 -21.14 9.38
CA ASP A 56 -3.39 -20.75 10.80
C ASP A 56 -3.14 -19.24 10.94
N PHE A 57 -4.17 -18.50 11.36
CA PHE A 57 -4.09 -17.08 11.69
C PHE A 57 -4.31 -16.83 13.19
N ASP A 58 -4.63 -17.87 13.98
CA ASP A 58 -4.87 -17.78 15.42
C ASP A 58 -3.59 -17.83 16.24
N THR A 59 -2.59 -18.61 15.79
CA THR A 59 -1.29 -18.64 16.46
C THR A 59 -0.57 -17.30 16.28
N PRO A 60 -0.21 -16.59 17.39
CA PRO A 60 0.53 -15.34 17.29
C PRO A 60 1.87 -15.51 16.59
N TYR A 61 2.07 -14.78 15.50
CA TYR A 61 3.35 -14.78 14.77
C TYR A 61 4.28 -13.72 15.34
N ASN A 62 5.42 -14.16 15.90
CA ASN A 62 6.38 -13.26 16.52
C ASN A 62 7.17 -12.47 15.47
N ARG A 63 7.08 -11.15 15.50
CA ARG A 63 7.84 -10.22 14.64
C ARG A 63 8.86 -9.38 15.38
N VAL A 64 8.97 -9.54 16.69
CA VAL A 64 9.99 -8.84 17.51
C VAL A 64 11.38 -9.36 17.14
N GLY A 65 12.32 -8.45 16.94
CA GLY A 65 13.69 -8.77 16.49
C GLY A 65 13.86 -8.90 14.98
N SER A 66 12.81 -8.71 14.18
CA SER A 66 12.85 -8.75 12.71
C SER A 66 13.12 -7.39 12.05
N SER A 67 13.46 -6.36 12.82
CA SER A 67 13.56 -4.95 12.40
C SER A 67 12.24 -4.38 11.88
N CYS A 68 11.13 -4.94 12.30
CA CYS A 68 9.79 -4.58 11.88
C CYS A 68 9.38 -3.21 12.44
N ALA A 69 8.94 -2.30 11.56
CA ALA A 69 8.49 -0.96 11.97
C ALA A 69 7.32 -0.99 12.96
N ARG A 70 6.42 -1.99 12.85
CA ARG A 70 5.24 -2.13 13.71
C ARG A 70 5.59 -2.48 15.15
N TRP A 71 6.63 -3.29 15.38
CA TRP A 71 7.05 -3.77 16.68
C TRP A 71 8.35 -3.10 17.12
N ASP A 72 9.47 -3.47 16.51
CA ASP A 72 10.79 -2.97 16.90
C ASP A 72 10.94 -1.46 16.70
N GLY A 73 10.35 -0.93 15.62
CA GLY A 73 10.36 0.50 15.34
C GLY A 73 9.58 1.32 16.35
N ALA A 74 8.37 0.90 16.69
CA ALA A 74 7.51 1.57 17.65
C ALA A 74 8.05 1.46 19.09
N ALA A 75 8.62 0.32 19.47
CA ALA A 75 9.19 0.10 20.80
C ALA A 75 10.34 1.05 21.15
N ARG A 76 11.10 1.54 20.16
CA ARG A 76 12.28 2.43 20.40
C ARG A 76 11.95 3.74 21.09
N GLY A 77 10.68 4.18 21.01
CA GLY A 77 10.24 5.42 21.66
C GLY A 77 9.93 5.28 23.16
N TYR A 78 9.99 4.05 23.72
CA TYR A 78 9.54 3.78 25.08
C TYR A 78 10.56 2.99 25.90
N PRO A 79 10.57 3.15 27.24
CA PRO A 79 11.38 2.33 28.13
C PRO A 79 11.04 0.83 27.99
N GLU A 80 12.01 -0.03 28.31
CA GLU A 80 11.81 -1.47 28.32
C GLU A 80 10.62 -1.91 29.19
N GLY A 81 9.79 -2.79 28.67
CA GLY A 81 8.60 -3.33 29.35
C GLY A 81 7.35 -2.45 29.31
N VAL A 82 7.45 -1.19 28.85
CA VAL A 82 6.29 -0.28 28.72
C VAL A 82 5.49 -0.57 27.45
N PHE A 83 6.15 -0.62 26.31
CA PHE A 83 5.54 -1.01 25.05
C PHE A 83 5.31 -2.54 25.00
N LYS A 84 4.09 -2.96 24.64
CA LYS A 84 3.73 -4.38 24.55
C LYS A 84 3.09 -4.75 23.22
N TYR A 85 2.31 -3.86 22.62
CA TYR A 85 1.49 -4.16 21.45
C TYR A 85 1.62 -3.08 20.37
N GLY A 86 2.20 -3.45 19.23
CA GLY A 86 2.36 -2.56 18.09
C GLY A 86 1.14 -2.59 17.18
N MET A 87 0.17 -1.70 17.37
CA MET A 87 -1.08 -1.70 16.62
C MET A 87 -1.22 -0.52 15.65
N GLY A 88 -0.16 0.26 15.44
CA GLY A 88 -0.24 1.48 14.60
C GLY A 88 0.02 1.23 13.12
N VAL A 89 1.14 0.61 12.78
CA VAL A 89 1.59 0.46 11.38
C VAL A 89 0.73 -0.52 10.58
N ALA A 90 0.38 -0.15 9.35
CA ALA A 90 -0.43 -0.95 8.42
C ALA A 90 0.37 -2.11 7.80
N SER A 91 0.66 -3.14 8.59
CA SER A 91 1.24 -4.42 8.18
C SER A 91 0.58 -5.57 8.94
N GLN A 92 0.57 -6.77 8.37
CA GLN A 92 -0.09 -7.93 8.99
C GLN A 92 0.89 -8.67 9.91
N ASP A 93 0.39 -9.29 10.98
CA ASP A 93 1.14 -10.17 11.86
C ASP A 93 0.75 -11.65 11.63
N PHE A 94 0.73 -12.03 10.37
CA PHE A 94 0.52 -13.40 9.92
C PHE A 94 1.78 -13.92 9.25
N GLU A 95 1.94 -15.22 9.23
CA GLU A 95 2.93 -15.86 8.40
C GLU A 95 2.64 -15.59 6.92
N CYS A 96 3.69 -15.40 6.13
CA CYS A 96 3.56 -15.15 4.70
C CYS A 96 2.92 -16.35 3.98
N ALA A 97 2.19 -16.09 2.91
CA ALA A 97 1.65 -17.16 2.05
C ALA A 97 2.78 -18.09 1.58
N PRO A 98 2.68 -19.42 1.78
CA PRO A 98 3.78 -20.35 1.51
C PRO A 98 4.33 -20.27 0.08
N CYS A 99 3.47 -20.06 -0.91
CA CYS A 99 3.86 -19.91 -2.32
C CYS A 99 4.86 -18.77 -2.55
N ILE A 100 4.78 -17.70 -1.75
CA ILE A 100 5.70 -16.57 -1.85
C ILE A 100 7.07 -16.98 -1.30
N THR A 101 7.10 -17.57 -0.11
CA THR A 101 8.34 -18.04 0.54
C THR A 101 9.05 -19.06 -0.35
N GLU A 102 8.33 -20.04 -0.90
CA GLU A 102 8.87 -21.06 -1.79
C GLU A 102 9.46 -20.47 -3.08
N ALA A 103 8.78 -19.49 -3.69
CA ALA A 103 9.27 -18.81 -4.88
C ALA A 103 10.54 -18.00 -4.61
N LEU A 104 10.61 -17.34 -3.45
CA LEU A 104 11.80 -16.60 -3.03
C LEU A 104 12.98 -17.54 -2.73
N GLU A 105 12.75 -18.65 -2.03
CA GLU A 105 13.76 -19.67 -1.74
C GLU A 105 14.33 -20.27 -3.03
N GLU A 106 13.47 -20.55 -4.01
CA GLU A 106 13.90 -21.04 -5.32
C GLU A 106 14.76 -20.02 -6.05
N ARG A 107 14.32 -18.74 -6.06
CA ARG A 107 15.06 -17.66 -6.73
C ARG A 107 16.42 -17.39 -6.09
N ILE A 108 16.55 -17.53 -4.77
CA ILE A 108 17.81 -17.32 -4.03
C ILE A 108 18.86 -18.38 -4.40
N LYS A 109 18.49 -19.57 -4.82
CA LYS A 109 19.44 -20.61 -5.28
C LYS A 109 20.21 -20.19 -6.53
N HIS A 110 19.71 -19.24 -7.30
CA HIS A 110 20.40 -18.65 -8.44
C HIS A 110 21.20 -17.42 -7.98
N HIS A 111 22.50 -17.55 -7.81
CA HIS A 111 23.38 -16.58 -7.17
C HIS A 111 23.79 -15.39 -8.04
N ASN A 112 23.13 -15.13 -9.17
CA ASN A 112 23.38 -13.94 -10.01
C ASN A 112 22.24 -12.91 -9.85
N TRP A 113 22.59 -11.69 -9.51
CA TRP A 113 21.71 -10.58 -9.16
C TRP A 113 21.84 -9.41 -10.14
N GLY A 114 22.08 -9.72 -11.42
CA GLY A 114 22.08 -8.70 -12.50
C GLY A 114 20.73 -8.05 -12.72
N TYR A 115 20.69 -7.09 -13.61
CA TYR A 115 19.46 -6.33 -13.92
C TYR A 115 18.35 -7.24 -14.44
N LEU A 116 17.12 -6.99 -13.99
CA LEU A 116 15.94 -7.66 -14.48
C LEU A 116 15.53 -7.05 -15.82
N SER A 117 15.41 -7.88 -16.85
CA SER A 117 15.04 -7.43 -18.22
C SER A 117 13.57 -7.70 -18.55
N ASP A 118 12.97 -8.74 -17.99
CA ASP A 118 11.65 -9.23 -18.35
C ASP A 118 10.69 -9.16 -17.14
N ARG A 119 9.49 -8.66 -17.38
CA ARG A 119 8.39 -8.52 -16.41
C ARG A 119 7.05 -9.01 -16.97
N ASP A 120 7.06 -9.66 -18.13
CA ASP A 120 5.84 -10.05 -18.85
C ASP A 120 5.03 -11.08 -18.03
N GLY A 121 5.70 -12.01 -17.34
CA GLY A 121 5.07 -12.95 -16.41
C GLY A 121 4.31 -12.25 -15.32
N LEU A 122 4.92 -11.27 -14.66
CA LEU A 122 4.27 -10.45 -13.63
C LEU A 122 3.07 -9.69 -14.18
N VAL A 123 3.22 -9.02 -15.32
CA VAL A 123 2.13 -8.25 -15.96
C VAL A 123 0.95 -9.17 -16.30
N ALA A 124 1.21 -10.38 -16.81
CA ALA A 124 0.18 -11.36 -17.09
C ALA A 124 -0.59 -11.78 -15.84
N GLU A 125 0.07 -12.00 -14.71
CA GLU A 125 -0.59 -12.35 -13.45
C GLU A 125 -1.34 -11.15 -12.83
N ILE A 126 -0.86 -9.91 -13.01
CA ILE A 126 -1.61 -8.68 -12.63
C ILE A 126 -2.94 -8.61 -13.41
N VAL A 127 -2.91 -8.82 -14.72
CA VAL A 127 -4.12 -8.81 -15.57
C VAL A 127 -5.11 -9.89 -15.11
N LYS A 128 -4.64 -11.12 -14.89
CA LYS A 128 -5.49 -12.22 -14.41
C LYS A 128 -6.10 -11.94 -13.03
N TRP A 129 -5.31 -11.42 -12.09
CA TRP A 129 -5.77 -11.09 -10.75
C TRP A 129 -6.91 -10.09 -10.79
N ASN A 130 -6.71 -8.97 -11.51
CA ASN A 130 -7.73 -7.93 -11.64
C ASN A 130 -8.95 -8.42 -12.41
N GLY A 131 -8.78 -9.21 -13.48
CA GLY A 131 -9.88 -9.80 -14.23
C GLY A 131 -10.74 -10.74 -13.37
N ASN A 132 -10.10 -11.64 -12.64
CA ASN A 132 -10.79 -12.65 -11.84
C ASN A 132 -11.50 -12.07 -10.60
N ARG A 133 -10.87 -11.09 -9.91
CA ARG A 133 -11.38 -10.56 -8.64
C ARG A 133 -12.25 -9.32 -8.82
N ASN A 134 -11.87 -8.43 -9.73
CA ASN A 134 -12.50 -7.12 -9.89
C ASN A 134 -13.28 -6.98 -11.19
N GLN A 135 -13.31 -8.01 -12.03
CA GLN A 135 -13.91 -7.98 -13.37
C GLN A 135 -13.35 -6.82 -14.22
N LEU A 136 -12.08 -6.47 -13.99
CA LEU A 136 -11.37 -5.39 -14.65
C LEU A 136 -10.46 -5.97 -15.74
N ASP A 137 -10.80 -5.72 -17.00
CA ASP A 137 -9.99 -6.08 -18.16
C ASP A 137 -8.92 -5.01 -18.41
N LEU A 138 -7.67 -5.31 -18.05
CA LEU A 138 -6.53 -4.42 -18.21
C LEU A 138 -5.75 -4.77 -19.49
N ASP A 139 -5.52 -3.80 -20.35
CA ASP A 139 -4.53 -3.94 -21.43
C ASP A 139 -3.12 -3.98 -20.79
N PRO A 140 -2.33 -5.05 -20.98
CA PRO A 140 -0.96 -5.15 -20.47
C PRO A 140 -0.08 -3.93 -20.79
N LYS A 141 -0.31 -3.27 -21.94
CA LYS A 141 0.45 -2.09 -22.38
C LYS A 141 0.16 -0.83 -21.56
N THR A 142 -0.92 -0.82 -20.81
CA THR A 142 -1.31 0.33 -19.96
C THR A 142 -0.77 0.22 -18.54
N ILE A 143 -0.04 -0.85 -18.23
CA ILE A 143 0.51 -1.14 -16.90
C ILE A 143 1.98 -0.73 -16.83
N THR A 144 2.35 0.01 -15.82
CA THR A 144 3.75 0.30 -15.47
C THR A 144 4.07 -0.34 -14.11
N ILE A 145 5.11 -1.18 -14.07
CA ILE A 145 5.62 -1.74 -12.81
C ILE A 145 6.44 -0.68 -12.09
N SER A 146 6.24 -0.58 -10.78
CA SER A 146 6.84 0.42 -9.89
C SER A 146 7.47 -0.24 -8.67
N ASP A 147 8.44 0.41 -8.07
CA ASP A 147 9.07 0.03 -6.80
C ASP A 147 8.21 0.35 -5.57
N GLY A 148 7.04 1.01 -5.76
CA GLY A 148 6.05 1.27 -4.73
C GLY A 148 4.92 2.18 -5.22
N VAL A 149 3.76 2.11 -4.55
CA VAL A 149 2.67 3.07 -4.77
C VAL A 149 3.13 4.48 -4.39
N TYR A 150 3.86 4.61 -3.29
CA TYR A 150 4.36 5.89 -2.78
C TYR A 150 5.19 6.66 -3.82
N PRO A 151 6.30 6.13 -4.39
CA PRO A 151 7.08 6.85 -5.42
C PRO A 151 6.29 7.08 -6.71
N GLY A 152 5.42 6.15 -7.11
CA GLY A 152 4.56 6.33 -8.28
C GLY A 152 3.58 7.49 -8.13
N MET A 153 2.95 7.63 -6.96
CA MET A 153 2.05 8.75 -6.68
C MET A 153 2.77 10.09 -6.62
N ILE A 154 3.99 10.16 -6.04
CA ILE A 154 4.82 11.37 -6.09
C ILE A 154 5.08 11.78 -7.55
N ALA A 155 5.41 10.82 -8.41
CA ALA A 155 5.62 11.08 -9.84
C ALA A 155 4.34 11.60 -10.51
N ALA A 156 3.17 11.05 -10.19
CA ALA A 156 1.90 11.53 -10.70
C ALA A 156 1.59 12.95 -10.21
N MET A 157 1.79 13.24 -8.92
CA MET A 157 1.62 14.58 -8.37
C MET A 157 2.52 15.60 -9.09
N ARG A 158 3.80 15.28 -9.32
CA ARG A 158 4.74 16.11 -10.09
C ARG A 158 4.33 16.28 -11.55
N ALA A 159 3.81 15.22 -12.17
CA ALA A 159 3.43 15.25 -13.58
C ALA A 159 2.25 16.18 -13.86
N PHE A 160 1.32 16.30 -12.90
CA PHE A 160 0.06 17.03 -13.14
C PHE A 160 -0.08 18.33 -12.35
N THR A 161 0.65 18.48 -11.24
CA THR A 161 0.58 19.68 -10.42
C THR A 161 1.86 20.53 -10.60
N PRO A 162 1.76 21.72 -11.21
CA PRO A 162 2.92 22.60 -11.36
C PRO A 162 3.36 23.17 -10.00
N PRO A 163 4.59 23.70 -9.90
CA PRO A 163 5.05 24.38 -8.70
C PRO A 163 4.07 25.47 -8.25
N GLY A 164 3.73 25.47 -6.94
CA GLY A 164 2.73 26.34 -6.35
C GLY A 164 1.30 25.84 -6.47
N GLY A 165 1.06 24.80 -7.25
CA GLY A 165 -0.23 24.12 -7.29
C GLY A 165 -0.44 23.19 -6.11
N LYS A 166 -1.66 22.60 -6.01
CA LYS A 166 -2.10 21.80 -4.87
C LYS A 166 -2.74 20.48 -5.30
N THR A 167 -2.69 19.50 -4.40
CA THR A 167 -3.52 18.30 -4.47
C THR A 167 -4.65 18.38 -3.45
N LEU A 168 -5.86 17.97 -3.86
CA LEU A 168 -7.03 17.87 -2.99
C LEU A 168 -7.10 16.49 -2.39
N ILE A 169 -7.32 16.40 -1.07
CA ILE A 169 -7.36 15.17 -0.29
C ILE A 169 -8.69 15.08 0.45
N ILE A 170 -9.42 13.98 0.29
CA ILE A 170 -10.65 13.70 1.03
C ILE A 170 -10.26 13.13 2.40
N THR A 171 -10.52 13.87 3.47
CA THR A 171 -10.02 13.58 4.82
C THR A 171 -11.13 13.15 5.80
N PRO A 172 -10.81 12.36 6.86
CA PRO A 172 -9.47 11.83 7.25
C PRO A 172 -8.86 10.91 6.21
N ALA A 173 -7.54 11.07 5.95
CA ALA A 173 -6.84 10.35 4.90
C ALA A 173 -5.45 9.88 5.34
N TYR A 174 -4.88 8.94 4.61
CA TYR A 174 -3.53 8.44 4.89
C TYR A 174 -2.50 9.59 4.93
N SER A 175 -1.80 9.70 6.07
CA SER A 175 -0.82 10.76 6.34
C SER A 175 0.32 10.84 5.31
N GLY A 176 0.59 9.71 4.63
CA GLY A 176 1.57 9.67 3.55
C GLY A 176 1.25 10.61 2.39
N PHE A 177 -0.02 10.95 2.13
CA PHE A 177 -0.38 11.87 1.04
C PHE A 177 0.19 13.28 1.26
N TYR A 178 0.22 13.75 2.50
CA TYR A 178 0.85 15.03 2.84
C TYR A 178 2.37 14.99 2.63
N THR A 179 3.01 13.88 2.98
CA THR A 179 4.44 13.69 2.75
C THR A 179 4.75 13.59 1.26
N MET A 180 3.96 12.84 0.49
CA MET A 180 4.08 12.75 -0.97
C MET A 180 3.94 14.12 -1.64
N ALA A 181 2.96 14.94 -1.22
CA ALA A 181 2.77 16.30 -1.73
C ALA A 181 3.98 17.18 -1.42
N ARG A 182 4.50 17.12 -0.18
CA ARG A 182 5.71 17.85 0.21
C ARG A 182 6.94 17.42 -0.62
N GLU A 183 7.12 16.12 -0.85
CA GLU A 183 8.20 15.59 -1.68
C GLU A 183 8.00 15.91 -3.17
N ALA A 184 6.76 16.03 -3.61
CA ALA A 184 6.43 16.54 -4.94
C ALA A 184 6.61 18.07 -5.07
N ASN A 185 6.87 18.78 -3.96
CA ASN A 185 6.97 20.24 -3.89
C ASN A 185 5.67 20.97 -4.28
N ILE A 186 4.52 20.43 -3.83
CA ILE A 186 3.20 21.00 -4.03
C ILE A 186 2.47 21.17 -2.69
N GLY A 187 1.42 22.01 -2.68
CA GLY A 187 0.53 22.17 -1.53
C GLY A 187 -0.54 21.10 -1.43
N THR A 188 -1.25 21.10 -0.32
CA THR A 188 -2.43 20.26 -0.07
C THR A 188 -3.66 21.12 0.28
N VAL A 189 -4.83 20.59 -0.03
CA VAL A 189 -6.13 21.12 0.42
C VAL A 189 -6.94 19.94 0.96
N ASP A 190 -7.49 20.08 2.15
CA ASP A 190 -8.33 19.06 2.76
C ASP A 190 -9.81 19.31 2.47
N SER A 191 -10.53 18.29 2.02
CA SER A 191 -11.99 18.24 2.05
C SER A 191 -12.44 17.25 3.10
N GLN A 192 -12.99 17.78 4.21
CA GLN A 192 -13.35 16.97 5.36
C GLN A 192 -14.68 16.26 5.14
N MET A 193 -14.66 14.93 5.30
CA MET A 193 -15.87 14.10 5.32
C MET A 193 -16.75 14.40 6.53
N LYS A 194 -18.04 14.13 6.40
CA LYS A 194 -19.02 14.13 7.50
C LYS A 194 -19.21 12.70 8.00
N ARG A 195 -19.36 12.53 9.30
CA ARG A 195 -19.72 11.23 9.89
C ARG A 195 -21.23 11.16 10.06
N ILE A 196 -21.88 10.29 9.30
CA ILE A 196 -23.33 10.08 9.28
C ILE A 196 -23.60 8.61 9.61
N ASP A 197 -24.36 8.34 10.64
CA ASP A 197 -24.71 6.98 11.10
C ASP A 197 -23.50 6.03 11.23
N GLY A 198 -22.36 6.58 11.69
CA GLY A 198 -21.10 5.85 11.89
C GLY A 198 -20.28 5.59 10.63
N ARG A 199 -20.77 6.00 9.44
CA ARG A 199 -20.02 6.00 8.17
C ARG A 199 -19.51 7.41 7.87
N TYR A 200 -18.33 7.50 7.28
CA TYR A 200 -17.84 8.75 6.72
C TYR A 200 -18.41 8.97 5.31
N GLU A 201 -18.93 10.14 5.05
CA GLU A 201 -19.49 10.51 3.76
C GLU A 201 -18.86 11.79 3.24
N VAL A 202 -18.72 11.89 1.91
CA VAL A 202 -18.17 13.08 1.26
C VAL A 202 -19.09 14.28 1.47
N ASP A 203 -18.53 15.38 1.95
CA ASP A 203 -19.20 16.68 1.87
C ASP A 203 -19.04 17.24 0.45
N TRP A 204 -20.00 16.94 -0.40
CA TRP A 204 -19.95 17.28 -1.82
C TRP A 204 -19.82 18.79 -2.08
N ALA A 205 -20.46 19.61 -1.26
CA ALA A 205 -20.39 21.06 -1.40
C ALA A 205 -19.00 21.59 -1.01
N ASP A 206 -18.40 21.04 0.05
CA ASP A 206 -17.05 21.37 0.47
C ASP A 206 -16.01 20.87 -0.54
N LEU A 207 -16.18 19.64 -1.05
CA LEU A 207 -15.29 19.07 -2.06
C LEU A 207 -15.23 19.94 -3.32
N GLU A 208 -16.39 20.31 -3.87
CA GLU A 208 -16.49 21.13 -5.06
C GLU A 208 -15.97 22.55 -4.83
N ALA A 209 -16.31 23.18 -3.70
CA ALA A 209 -15.82 24.53 -3.36
C ALA A 209 -14.29 24.62 -3.24
N LYS A 210 -13.62 23.50 -2.96
CA LYS A 210 -12.15 23.39 -2.85
C LYS A 210 -11.45 23.05 -4.16
N MET A 211 -12.18 22.79 -5.24
CA MET A 211 -11.64 22.56 -6.58
C MET A 211 -11.29 23.86 -7.29
N THR A 212 -10.44 24.66 -6.65
CA THR A 212 -9.96 25.96 -7.15
C THR A 212 -8.93 25.80 -8.27
N PRO A 213 -8.67 26.83 -9.12
CA PRO A 213 -7.76 26.72 -10.27
C PRO A 213 -6.33 26.29 -9.96
N ASP A 214 -5.86 26.44 -8.73
CA ASP A 214 -4.55 25.98 -8.26
C ASP A 214 -4.55 24.51 -7.79
N VAL A 215 -5.70 23.88 -7.65
CA VAL A 215 -5.84 22.43 -7.41
C VAL A 215 -5.79 21.70 -8.75
N ARG A 216 -4.85 20.78 -8.91
CA ARG A 216 -4.59 20.09 -10.18
C ARG A 216 -4.74 18.57 -10.10
N THR A 217 -4.73 18.02 -8.90
CA THR A 217 -4.93 16.59 -8.66
C THR A 217 -5.89 16.36 -7.49
N LEU A 218 -6.69 15.30 -7.58
CA LEU A 218 -7.55 14.78 -6.51
C LEU A 218 -7.03 13.39 -6.13
N VAL A 219 -6.70 13.18 -4.85
CA VAL A 219 -6.36 11.85 -4.33
C VAL A 219 -7.61 11.16 -3.82
N VAL A 220 -7.92 10.01 -4.39
CA VAL A 220 -9.00 9.10 -3.96
C VAL A 220 -8.37 7.83 -3.43
N CYS A 221 -8.54 7.51 -2.15
CA CYS A 221 -8.10 6.26 -1.56
C CYS A 221 -9.29 5.28 -1.51
N ASN A 222 -9.18 4.12 -2.14
CA ASN A 222 -10.28 3.16 -2.23
C ASN A 222 -9.81 1.70 -2.09
N PRO A 223 -10.13 1.00 -1.01
CA PRO A 223 -10.79 1.46 0.24
C PRO A 223 -10.03 2.53 1.01
N GLN A 224 -10.77 3.42 1.66
CA GLN A 224 -10.24 4.60 2.35
C GLN A 224 -9.53 4.22 3.65
N ASN A 225 -8.30 4.68 3.82
CA ASN A 225 -7.55 4.62 5.07
C ASN A 225 -7.46 6.04 5.69
N PRO A 226 -7.91 6.28 6.93
CA PRO A 226 -8.15 5.32 8.01
C PRO A 226 -9.61 4.90 8.21
N THR A 227 -10.58 5.47 7.52
CA THR A 227 -12.01 5.39 7.84
C THR A 227 -12.64 4.05 7.44
N GLY A 228 -12.01 3.30 6.54
CA GLY A 228 -12.49 1.99 6.10
C GLY A 228 -13.63 2.03 5.08
N ASN A 229 -13.95 3.19 4.50
CA ASN A 229 -14.96 3.27 3.45
C ASN A 229 -14.54 2.46 2.22
N VAL A 230 -15.49 1.73 1.64
CA VAL A 230 -15.43 1.24 0.27
C VAL A 230 -16.36 2.12 -0.56
N TRP A 231 -15.79 2.94 -1.45
CA TRP A 231 -16.58 3.90 -2.20
C TRP A 231 -17.54 3.20 -3.17
N ARG A 232 -18.80 3.63 -3.17
CA ARG A 232 -19.80 3.16 -4.12
C ARG A 232 -19.50 3.69 -5.53
N GLU A 233 -19.99 2.99 -6.54
CA GLU A 233 -19.77 3.37 -7.95
C GLU A 233 -20.27 4.81 -8.22
N ASP A 234 -21.44 5.16 -7.68
CA ASP A 234 -22.02 6.52 -7.82
C ASP A 234 -21.19 7.61 -7.12
N GLU A 235 -20.58 7.30 -5.96
CA GLU A 235 -19.66 8.20 -5.27
C GLU A 235 -18.39 8.44 -6.10
N LEU A 236 -17.81 7.37 -6.67
CA LEU A 236 -16.62 7.46 -7.52
C LEU A 236 -16.91 8.21 -8.83
N GLU A 237 -18.05 7.93 -9.48
CA GLU A 237 -18.49 8.65 -10.68
C GLU A 237 -18.67 10.14 -10.40
N ARG A 238 -19.25 10.50 -9.26
CA ARG A 238 -19.43 11.91 -8.87
C ARG A 238 -18.10 12.59 -8.58
N MET A 239 -17.18 11.96 -7.86
CA MET A 239 -15.82 12.47 -7.65
C MET A 239 -15.10 12.70 -8.98
N GLY A 240 -15.18 11.71 -9.87
CA GLY A 240 -14.57 11.78 -11.20
C GLY A 240 -15.17 12.84 -12.09
N GLN A 241 -16.50 13.03 -12.06
CA GLN A 241 -17.18 14.08 -12.84
C GLN A 241 -16.77 15.48 -12.36
N LEU A 242 -16.78 15.72 -11.04
CA LEU A 242 -16.32 16.99 -10.47
C LEU A 242 -14.86 17.27 -10.84
N ALA A 243 -14.00 16.27 -10.76
CA ALA A 243 -12.59 16.40 -11.14
C ALA A 243 -12.44 16.75 -12.64
N LEU A 244 -13.24 16.13 -13.51
CA LEU A 244 -13.24 16.40 -14.95
C LEU A 244 -13.71 17.83 -15.25
N ASP A 245 -14.82 18.26 -14.64
CA ASP A 245 -15.40 19.59 -14.83
C ASP A 245 -14.46 20.73 -14.38
N HIS A 246 -13.60 20.45 -13.40
CA HIS A 246 -12.61 21.39 -12.88
C HIS A 246 -11.18 21.20 -13.45
N ASN A 247 -10.99 20.34 -14.45
CA ASN A 247 -9.68 20.02 -15.06
C ASN A 247 -8.64 19.50 -14.05
N ILE A 248 -9.09 18.65 -13.13
CA ILE A 248 -8.30 17.99 -12.08
C ILE A 248 -8.10 16.52 -12.45
N VAL A 249 -6.87 16.01 -12.39
CA VAL A 249 -6.58 14.60 -12.64
C VAL A 249 -6.81 13.79 -11.37
N VAL A 250 -7.49 12.65 -11.48
CA VAL A 250 -7.70 11.74 -10.35
C VAL A 250 -6.50 10.80 -10.19
N ILE A 251 -5.95 10.76 -8.98
CA ILE A 251 -4.93 9.81 -8.53
C ILE A 251 -5.62 8.84 -7.56
N SER A 252 -5.97 7.64 -8.04
CA SER A 252 -6.66 6.63 -7.24
C SER A 252 -5.65 5.70 -6.55
N ASP A 253 -5.54 5.82 -5.23
CA ASP A 253 -4.78 4.88 -4.39
C ASP A 253 -5.65 3.67 -4.07
N GLU A 254 -5.40 2.57 -4.76
CA GLU A 254 -6.15 1.32 -4.66
C GLU A 254 -5.33 0.21 -3.96
N ILE A 255 -4.35 0.58 -3.13
CA ILE A 255 -3.46 -0.36 -2.45
C ILE A 255 -4.20 -1.32 -1.50
N HIS A 256 -5.40 -0.96 -1.06
CA HIS A 256 -6.28 -1.78 -0.21
C HIS A 256 -7.40 -2.50 -0.99
N ALA A 257 -7.40 -2.47 -2.31
CA ALA A 257 -8.46 -2.95 -3.21
C ALA A 257 -9.00 -4.35 -2.87
N ASP A 258 -8.11 -5.29 -2.53
CA ASP A 258 -8.49 -6.66 -2.23
C ASP A 258 -9.15 -6.84 -0.85
N ILE A 259 -8.93 -5.89 0.09
CA ILE A 259 -9.30 -6.04 1.50
C ILE A 259 -10.66 -5.38 1.74
N VAL A 260 -11.70 -6.16 1.44
CA VAL A 260 -13.11 -5.72 1.52
C VAL A 260 -13.88 -6.68 2.41
N ARG A 261 -14.71 -6.16 3.31
CA ARG A 261 -15.55 -6.93 4.21
C ARG A 261 -16.71 -7.58 3.46
N LYS A 262 -17.18 -8.71 3.97
CA LYS A 262 -18.33 -9.42 3.44
C LYS A 262 -19.57 -8.50 3.37
N GLY A 263 -20.25 -8.52 2.23
CA GLY A 263 -21.42 -7.68 1.99
C GLY A 263 -21.12 -6.32 1.34
N HIS A 264 -19.83 -5.97 1.18
CA HIS A 264 -19.40 -4.79 0.45
C HIS A 264 -18.72 -5.18 -0.86
N LYS A 265 -18.73 -4.27 -1.83
CA LYS A 265 -18.14 -4.49 -3.15
C LYS A 265 -17.17 -3.37 -3.48
N TYR A 266 -15.91 -3.70 -3.68
CA TYR A 266 -14.94 -2.79 -4.26
C TYR A 266 -15.23 -2.57 -5.75
N THR A 267 -15.14 -1.32 -6.19
CA THR A 267 -15.22 -0.92 -7.59
C THR A 267 -13.90 -0.20 -7.95
N PRO A 268 -13.08 -0.77 -8.87
CA PRO A 268 -11.91 -0.07 -9.39
C PRO A 268 -12.33 1.25 -10.06
N PHE A 269 -11.56 2.32 -9.88
CA PHE A 269 -11.86 3.59 -10.56
C PHE A 269 -11.85 3.43 -12.09
N ALA A 270 -10.98 2.58 -12.61
CA ALA A 270 -10.90 2.23 -14.03
C ALA A 270 -12.09 1.42 -14.57
N ALA A 271 -12.91 0.83 -13.69
CA ALA A 271 -14.11 0.08 -14.08
C ALA A 271 -15.36 0.94 -14.23
N LEU A 272 -15.30 2.23 -13.94
CA LEU A 272 -16.42 3.15 -14.09
C LEU A 272 -16.92 3.22 -15.54
N LYS A 273 -18.22 3.45 -15.70
CA LYS A 273 -18.87 3.41 -17.01
C LYS A 273 -18.51 4.60 -17.89
N ASN A 274 -18.40 5.80 -17.27
CA ASN A 274 -18.02 7.00 -17.99
C ASN A 274 -16.53 6.96 -18.35
N LYS A 275 -16.25 6.76 -19.64
CA LYS A 275 -14.87 6.64 -20.13
C LYS A 275 -14.09 7.95 -20.12
N GLU A 276 -14.73 9.10 -20.12
CA GLU A 276 -14.05 10.39 -19.98
C GLU A 276 -13.48 10.54 -18.57
N ILE A 277 -14.26 10.14 -17.54
CA ILE A 277 -13.81 10.10 -16.14
C ILE A 277 -12.62 9.12 -16.01
N VAL A 278 -12.73 7.90 -16.54
CA VAL A 278 -11.67 6.89 -16.49
C VAL A 278 -10.41 7.39 -17.19
N ASN A 279 -10.53 8.01 -18.37
CA ASN A 279 -9.41 8.55 -19.11
C ASN A 279 -8.72 9.76 -18.42
N ASN A 280 -9.35 10.34 -17.41
CA ASN A 280 -8.80 11.42 -16.59
C ASN A 280 -8.22 10.91 -15.25
N SER A 281 -7.86 9.64 -15.17
CA SER A 281 -7.40 9.02 -13.92
C SER A 281 -6.20 8.09 -14.12
N LEU A 282 -5.50 7.85 -12.99
CA LEU A 282 -4.50 6.79 -12.84
C LEU A 282 -4.81 6.01 -11.55
N SER A 283 -4.71 4.69 -11.61
CA SER A 283 -4.87 3.79 -10.46
C SER A 283 -3.53 3.21 -10.03
N PHE A 284 -3.29 3.16 -8.72
CA PHE A 284 -2.05 2.70 -8.08
C PHE A 284 -2.34 1.52 -7.18
N CYS A 285 -1.70 0.38 -7.42
CA CYS A 285 -1.93 -0.88 -6.75
C CYS A 285 -0.64 -1.58 -6.33
N ALA A 286 -0.72 -2.41 -5.30
CA ALA A 286 0.39 -3.26 -4.87
C ALA A 286 -0.09 -4.43 -4.01
N ILE A 287 0.70 -5.51 -3.97
CA ILE A 287 0.49 -6.61 -3.02
C ILE A 287 0.92 -6.29 -1.59
N SER A 288 1.43 -5.08 -1.36
CA SER A 288 1.99 -4.65 -0.05
C SER A 288 1.01 -4.82 1.10
N LYS A 289 -0.28 -4.64 0.85
CA LYS A 289 -1.34 -4.78 1.86
C LYS A 289 -2.05 -6.13 1.76
N THR A 290 -2.29 -6.63 0.57
CA THR A 290 -2.93 -7.93 0.31
C THR A 290 -2.12 -9.07 0.92
N PHE A 291 -0.80 -9.09 0.69
CA PHE A 291 0.11 -10.17 1.11
C PHE A 291 1.20 -9.72 2.08
N ASN A 292 1.08 -8.52 2.67
CA ASN A 292 2.08 -7.98 3.61
C ASN A 292 3.51 -7.85 3.07
N MET A 293 3.65 -7.47 1.79
CA MET A 293 4.93 -7.50 1.05
C MET A 293 5.59 -6.13 0.89
N ALA A 294 5.29 -5.15 1.74
CA ALA A 294 5.81 -3.78 1.63
C ALA A 294 7.35 -3.70 1.63
N GLY A 295 8.02 -4.63 2.29
CA GLY A 295 9.49 -4.71 2.36
C GLY A 295 10.15 -5.09 1.04
N LEU A 296 9.45 -5.75 0.12
CA LEU A 296 10.00 -6.25 -1.16
C LEU A 296 9.88 -5.24 -2.32
N LYS A 297 9.25 -4.08 -2.09
CA LYS A 297 9.28 -2.96 -3.03
C LYS A 297 8.82 -3.33 -4.43
N ASN A 298 7.55 -3.70 -4.57
CA ASN A 298 6.91 -3.93 -5.87
C ASN A 298 5.47 -3.40 -5.85
N ALA A 299 5.11 -2.69 -6.91
CA ALA A 299 3.80 -2.11 -7.14
C ALA A 299 3.56 -1.96 -8.64
N TYR A 300 2.40 -1.49 -9.02
CA TYR A 300 2.11 -1.09 -10.39
C TYR A 300 1.09 0.04 -10.40
N TYR A 301 1.08 0.78 -11.50
CA TYR A 301 0.04 1.74 -11.80
C TYR A 301 -0.36 1.64 -13.27
N TYR A 302 -1.55 2.10 -13.56
CA TYR A 302 -2.10 2.03 -14.90
C TYR A 302 -3.08 3.17 -15.19
N SER A 303 -3.27 3.44 -16.49
CA SER A 303 -4.27 4.37 -16.99
C SER A 303 -4.67 3.94 -18.40
N SER A 304 -5.94 4.03 -18.73
CA SER A 304 -6.43 3.88 -20.11
C SER A 304 -6.01 5.02 -21.03
N ASN A 305 -5.52 6.13 -20.46
CA ASN A 305 -5.02 7.28 -21.20
C ASN A 305 -3.48 7.22 -21.33
N PRO A 306 -2.95 6.89 -22.50
CA PRO A 306 -1.49 6.78 -22.69
C PRO A 306 -0.75 8.11 -22.51
N ALA A 307 -1.42 9.25 -22.72
CA ALA A 307 -0.80 10.55 -22.50
C ALA A 307 -0.58 10.83 -21.00
N LEU A 308 -1.55 10.49 -20.13
CA LEU A 308 -1.37 10.59 -18.67
C LEU A 308 -0.27 9.64 -18.21
N LEU A 309 -0.33 8.38 -18.63
CA LEU A 309 0.67 7.37 -18.27
C LEU A 309 2.09 7.80 -18.71
N GLY A 310 2.24 8.31 -19.93
CA GLY A 310 3.52 8.80 -20.44
C GLY A 310 4.09 9.96 -19.63
N ARG A 311 3.25 10.88 -19.15
CA ARG A 311 3.69 12.00 -18.28
C ARG A 311 4.21 11.51 -16.93
N VAL A 312 3.56 10.52 -16.33
CA VAL A 312 4.04 9.92 -15.06
C VAL A 312 5.35 9.18 -15.29
N ASN A 313 5.45 8.39 -16.36
CA ASN A 313 6.65 7.62 -16.70
C ASN A 313 7.88 8.53 -16.97
N GLN A 314 7.68 9.78 -17.38
CA GLN A 314 8.77 10.78 -17.50
C GLN A 314 9.26 11.29 -16.14
N GLN A 315 8.45 11.18 -15.08
CA GLN A 315 8.79 11.61 -13.71
C GLN A 315 9.25 10.46 -12.84
N HIS A 316 9.17 9.22 -13.32
CA HIS A 316 9.43 8.02 -12.53
C HIS A 316 10.26 7.00 -13.33
N TRP A 317 11.41 6.64 -12.77
CA TRP A 317 12.27 5.58 -13.29
C TRP A 317 12.32 4.46 -12.23
N PRO A 318 11.40 3.50 -12.26
CA PRO A 318 11.33 2.48 -11.22
C PRO A 318 12.49 1.48 -11.33
N ASP A 319 13.19 1.27 -10.22
CA ASP A 319 14.24 0.25 -10.07
C ASP A 319 13.71 -0.87 -9.17
N VAL A 320 12.93 -1.77 -9.76
CA VAL A 320 12.24 -2.82 -9.01
C VAL A 320 13.17 -3.97 -8.64
N SER A 321 13.03 -4.44 -7.41
CA SER A 321 13.76 -5.58 -6.90
C SER A 321 13.35 -6.88 -7.60
N THR A 322 14.33 -7.70 -8.03
CA THR A 322 14.08 -9.06 -8.56
C THR A 322 13.24 -9.89 -7.59
N LEU A 323 13.52 -9.82 -6.29
CA LEU A 323 12.75 -10.56 -5.27
C LEU A 323 11.32 -10.03 -5.15
N GLY A 324 11.12 -8.71 -5.31
CA GLY A 324 9.79 -8.11 -5.34
C GLY A 324 8.95 -8.60 -6.51
N VAL A 325 9.54 -8.71 -7.71
CA VAL A 325 8.86 -9.22 -8.91
C VAL A 325 8.48 -10.69 -8.73
N VAL A 326 9.41 -11.54 -8.32
CA VAL A 326 9.18 -12.98 -8.08
C VAL A 326 8.09 -13.20 -7.03
N ALA A 327 8.15 -12.47 -5.92
CA ALA A 327 7.17 -12.56 -4.85
C ALA A 327 5.77 -12.14 -5.31
N THR A 328 5.68 -11.04 -6.10
CA THR A 328 4.40 -10.53 -6.60
C THR A 328 3.77 -11.50 -7.61
N GLU A 329 4.57 -12.03 -8.52
CA GLU A 329 4.11 -13.03 -9.49
C GLU A 329 3.58 -14.29 -8.79
N ALA A 330 4.33 -14.85 -7.83
CA ALA A 330 3.92 -16.01 -7.06
C ALA A 330 2.64 -15.74 -6.24
N ALA A 331 2.54 -14.57 -5.60
CA ALA A 331 1.38 -14.17 -4.82
C ALA A 331 0.12 -14.12 -5.67
N TYR A 332 0.14 -13.43 -6.80
CA TYR A 332 -1.02 -13.33 -7.68
C TYR A 332 -1.40 -14.65 -8.34
N LYS A 333 -0.41 -15.47 -8.69
CA LYS A 333 -0.62 -16.75 -9.36
C LYS A 333 -1.15 -17.84 -8.44
N TYR A 334 -0.67 -17.90 -7.21
CA TYR A 334 -0.90 -19.03 -6.31
C TYR A 334 -1.45 -18.65 -4.93
N GLY A 335 -1.39 -17.38 -4.53
CA GLY A 335 -1.72 -16.92 -3.17
C GLY A 335 -3.20 -16.67 -2.92
N GLY A 336 -4.08 -16.83 -3.92
CA GLY A 336 -5.49 -16.44 -3.83
C GLY A 336 -6.23 -17.07 -2.66
N GLU A 337 -6.06 -18.38 -2.44
CA GLU A 337 -6.75 -19.11 -1.38
C GLU A 337 -6.25 -18.72 0.03
N TRP A 338 -4.94 -18.49 0.18
CA TRP A 338 -4.38 -17.94 1.42
C TRP A 338 -4.99 -16.57 1.74
N PHE A 339 -5.04 -15.72 0.73
CA PHE A 339 -5.59 -14.37 0.91
C PHE A 339 -7.08 -14.39 1.25
N ASP A 340 -7.88 -15.25 0.61
CA ASP A 340 -9.32 -15.35 0.90
C ASP A 340 -9.56 -15.76 2.35
N GLN A 341 -8.76 -16.71 2.88
CA GLN A 341 -8.84 -17.10 4.29
C GLN A 341 -8.34 -15.99 5.23
N ALA A 342 -7.24 -15.30 4.88
CA ALA A 342 -6.74 -14.17 5.65
C ALA A 342 -7.74 -13.00 5.70
N ASN A 343 -8.37 -12.67 4.56
CA ASN A 343 -9.38 -11.62 4.48
C ASN A 343 -10.64 -11.97 5.28
N ALA A 344 -11.09 -13.21 5.23
CA ALA A 344 -12.20 -13.70 6.06
C ALA A 344 -11.88 -13.58 7.55
N TYR A 345 -10.66 -13.96 7.95
CA TYR A 345 -10.21 -13.84 9.33
C TYR A 345 -10.14 -12.38 9.80
N MET A 346 -9.67 -11.47 8.95
CA MET A 346 -9.66 -10.03 9.24
C MET A 346 -11.08 -9.44 9.31
N ASP A 347 -12.03 -9.91 8.50
CA ASP A 347 -13.44 -9.51 8.60
C ASP A 347 -14.06 -9.95 9.93
N ASP A 348 -13.80 -11.19 10.36
CA ASP A 348 -14.20 -11.69 11.66
C ASP A 348 -13.55 -10.89 12.82
N ASN A 349 -12.30 -10.41 12.63
CA ASN A 349 -11.64 -9.51 13.58
C ASN A 349 -12.36 -8.16 13.69
N HIS A 350 -12.82 -7.58 12.58
CA HIS A 350 -13.64 -6.37 12.62
C HIS A 350 -14.93 -6.57 13.40
N THR A 351 -15.63 -7.68 13.17
CA THR A 351 -16.87 -8.02 13.90
C THR A 351 -16.60 -8.17 15.40
N PHE A 352 -15.55 -8.89 15.76
CA PHE A 352 -15.15 -9.05 17.15
C PHE A 352 -14.88 -7.70 17.84
N ILE A 353 -14.15 -6.79 17.18
CA ILE A 353 -13.78 -5.49 17.75
C ILE A 353 -14.99 -4.58 17.88
N GLU A 354 -15.87 -4.56 16.90
CA GLU A 354 -17.12 -3.80 16.96
C GLU A 354 -17.96 -4.21 18.18
N GLU A 355 -18.16 -5.51 18.39
CA GLU A 355 -18.88 -6.05 19.54
C GLU A 355 -18.16 -5.77 20.84
N TYR A 356 -16.84 -5.92 20.86
CA TYR A 356 -16.04 -5.69 22.05
C TYR A 356 -16.10 -4.23 22.51
N VAL A 357 -15.88 -3.28 21.58
CA VAL A 357 -15.95 -1.84 21.88
C VAL A 357 -17.33 -1.46 22.41
N LYS A 358 -18.38 -1.89 21.74
CA LYS A 358 -19.76 -1.61 22.12
C LYS A 358 -20.11 -2.13 23.53
N THR A 359 -19.57 -3.30 23.90
CA THR A 359 -19.89 -3.95 25.16
C THR A 359 -19.01 -3.48 26.31
N ASN A 360 -17.71 -3.27 26.07
CA ASN A 360 -16.71 -3.11 27.11
C ASN A 360 -16.10 -1.71 27.20
N MET A 361 -16.34 -0.84 26.20
CA MET A 361 -15.72 0.49 26.12
C MET A 361 -16.76 1.58 25.83
N PRO A 362 -17.66 1.91 26.80
CA PRO A 362 -18.85 2.74 26.56
C PRO A 362 -18.54 4.19 26.15
N ARG A 363 -17.30 4.67 26.39
CA ARG A 363 -16.84 6.01 25.99
C ARG A 363 -16.06 6.02 24.66
N VAL A 364 -15.93 4.86 24.00
CA VAL A 364 -15.21 4.73 22.74
C VAL A 364 -16.19 4.47 21.61
N GLY A 365 -16.16 5.34 20.60
CA GLY A 365 -16.97 5.17 19.40
C GLY A 365 -16.31 4.25 18.38
N TYR A 366 -17.11 3.38 17.76
CA TYR A 366 -16.67 2.57 16.64
C TYR A 366 -17.06 3.23 15.31
N THR A 367 -16.12 3.32 14.38
CA THR A 367 -16.39 3.74 12.99
C THR A 367 -16.80 2.52 12.18
N ARG A 368 -17.93 2.59 11.50
CA ARG A 368 -18.38 1.53 10.59
C ARG A 368 -17.34 1.31 9.50
N ASN A 369 -16.80 0.11 9.47
CA ASN A 369 -15.75 -0.29 8.53
C ASN A 369 -16.33 -1.17 7.41
N GLU A 370 -15.98 -0.90 6.17
CA GLU A 370 -16.41 -1.60 4.97
C GLU A 370 -15.24 -2.32 4.28
N GLY A 371 -13.99 -1.86 4.54
CA GLY A 371 -12.77 -2.42 3.97
C GLY A 371 -11.53 -1.99 4.74
N THR A 372 -10.36 -2.42 4.29
CA THR A 372 -9.07 -2.36 4.97
C THR A 372 -9.00 -3.25 6.21
N TYR A 373 -7.84 -3.37 6.82
CA TYR A 373 -7.65 -4.00 8.14
C TYR A 373 -7.32 -2.96 9.22
N MET A 374 -7.85 -1.74 9.05
CA MET A 374 -7.72 -0.65 10.02
C MET A 374 -9.07 -0.38 10.66
N THR A 375 -9.08 -0.07 11.95
CA THR A 375 -10.22 0.57 12.60
C THR A 375 -9.86 1.99 13.00
N PHE A 376 -10.84 2.88 12.92
CA PHE A 376 -10.69 4.28 13.32
C PHE A 376 -11.64 4.53 14.51
N LEU A 377 -11.10 4.45 15.72
CA LEU A 377 -11.86 4.50 16.96
C LEU A 377 -11.91 5.92 17.51
N ASP A 378 -13.08 6.35 17.93
CA ASP A 378 -13.33 7.66 18.52
C ASP A 378 -13.12 7.61 20.03
N PHE A 379 -12.04 8.21 20.51
CA PHE A 379 -11.66 8.34 21.91
C PHE A 379 -11.92 9.75 22.45
N SER A 380 -12.65 10.61 21.75
CA SER A 380 -12.85 12.01 22.12
C SER A 380 -13.39 12.17 23.56
N GLN A 381 -14.32 11.31 23.99
CA GLN A 381 -14.84 11.33 25.35
C GLN A 381 -13.80 10.93 26.40
N VAL A 382 -12.91 9.99 26.08
CA VAL A 382 -11.81 9.57 26.96
C VAL A 382 -10.76 10.66 27.08
N ILE A 383 -10.35 11.25 25.94
CA ILE A 383 -9.41 12.37 25.88
C ILE A 383 -9.94 13.56 26.67
N ALA A 384 -11.24 13.89 26.50
CA ALA A 384 -11.87 14.97 27.24
C ALA A 384 -11.91 14.70 28.76
N ALA A 385 -12.12 13.45 29.19
CA ALA A 385 -12.18 13.08 30.61
C ALA A 385 -10.79 13.11 31.28
N ILE A 386 -9.71 12.79 30.54
CA ILE A 386 -8.33 12.94 31.04
C ILE A 386 -7.93 14.43 31.11
N GLY A 387 -8.32 15.21 30.12
CA GLY A 387 -7.94 16.59 29.90
C GLY A 387 -6.96 16.74 28.73
N PRO A 388 -7.38 17.40 27.63
CA PRO A 388 -6.53 17.58 26.44
C PRO A 388 -5.21 18.29 26.77
N GLU A 389 -5.25 19.36 27.55
CA GLU A 389 -4.08 20.15 27.98
C GLU A 389 -3.15 19.33 28.89
N GLU A 390 -3.70 18.49 29.77
CA GLU A 390 -2.94 17.61 30.65
C GLU A 390 -2.18 16.56 29.83
N LEU A 391 -2.82 15.97 28.81
CA LEU A 391 -2.18 15.01 27.90
C LEU A 391 -1.00 15.64 27.16
N MET A 392 -1.20 16.84 26.59
CA MET A 392 -0.14 17.56 25.89
C MET A 392 1.02 17.93 26.82
N ALA A 393 0.72 18.46 27.99
CA ALA A 393 1.74 18.89 28.97
C ALA A 393 2.52 17.71 29.59
N THR A 394 1.82 16.61 29.93
CA THR A 394 2.44 15.44 30.58
C THR A 394 3.42 14.74 29.66
N TYR A 395 3.11 14.65 28.37
CA TYR A 395 3.91 13.90 27.39
C TYR A 395 4.71 14.79 26.42
N ASP A 396 4.68 16.12 26.61
CA ASP A 396 5.35 17.10 25.73
C ASP A 396 4.96 16.90 24.26
N LYS A 397 3.67 17.00 23.98
CA LYS A 397 3.10 16.78 22.64
C LYS A 397 2.37 17.99 22.11
N ALA A 398 2.34 18.08 20.76
CA ALA A 398 1.70 19.17 20.05
C ALA A 398 0.16 19.02 19.94
N THR A 399 -0.34 17.78 20.03
CA THR A 399 -1.79 17.50 19.94
C THR A 399 -2.24 16.60 21.10
N PRO A 400 -3.53 16.67 21.50
CA PRO A 400 -4.08 15.78 22.53
C PRO A 400 -3.99 14.30 22.12
N GLU A 401 -4.16 13.97 20.83
CA GLU A 401 -4.09 12.61 20.32
C GLU A 401 -2.69 12.03 20.40
N ASP A 402 -1.64 12.86 20.15
CA ASP A 402 -0.25 12.42 20.34
C ASP A 402 0.06 12.18 21.82
N GLY A 403 -0.45 13.02 22.71
CA GLY A 403 -0.37 12.80 24.16
C GLY A 403 -1.13 11.57 24.62
N PHE A 404 -2.31 11.34 24.03
CA PHE A 404 -3.12 10.15 24.31
C PHE A 404 -2.49 8.86 23.79
N GLN A 405 -1.75 8.89 22.68
CA GLN A 405 -0.95 7.74 22.22
C GLN A 405 0.03 7.31 23.29
N ASP A 406 0.83 8.24 23.85
CA ASP A 406 1.78 7.92 24.90
C ASP A 406 1.06 7.47 26.18
N TRP A 407 -0.03 8.14 26.56
CA TRP A 407 -0.85 7.73 27.69
C TRP A 407 -1.33 6.27 27.54
N LEU A 408 -1.83 5.88 26.36
CA LEU A 408 -2.23 4.49 26.08
C LEU A 408 -1.06 3.52 26.22
N VAL A 409 0.10 3.84 25.71
CA VAL A 409 1.29 2.97 25.82
C VAL A 409 1.69 2.81 27.29
N TYR A 410 1.73 3.89 28.09
CA TYR A 410 2.07 3.80 29.51
C TYR A 410 1.01 3.10 30.36
N LYS A 411 -0.28 3.18 29.99
CA LYS A 411 -1.38 2.60 30.78
C LYS A 411 -1.77 1.19 30.33
N SER A 412 -1.61 0.86 29.05
CA SER A 412 -2.07 -0.41 28.47
C SER A 412 -0.98 -1.18 27.71
N GLY A 413 0.14 -0.54 27.38
CA GLY A 413 1.17 -1.11 26.51
C GLY A 413 0.82 -1.03 25.01
N ALA A 414 -0.34 -0.49 24.64
CA ALA A 414 -0.83 -0.50 23.26
C ALA A 414 -0.46 0.79 22.51
N TYR A 415 0.28 0.64 21.41
CA TYR A 415 0.65 1.74 20.52
C TYR A 415 -0.30 1.80 19.32
N LEU A 416 -1.12 2.85 19.27
CA LEU A 416 -2.04 3.18 18.20
C LEU A 416 -1.56 4.44 17.48
N ASN A 417 -1.99 4.65 16.24
CA ASN A 417 -1.66 5.90 15.55
C ASN A 417 -2.65 7.01 15.89
N PRO A 418 -2.17 8.22 16.27
CA PRO A 418 -3.04 9.35 16.59
C PRO A 418 -3.80 9.87 15.38
N GLY A 419 -5.04 10.28 15.61
CA GLY A 419 -5.92 10.78 14.57
C GLY A 419 -5.46 12.10 13.94
N SER A 420 -4.75 12.92 14.71
CA SER A 420 -4.14 14.19 14.27
C SER A 420 -3.31 14.07 12.99
N MET A 421 -2.67 12.92 12.77
CA MET A 421 -1.83 12.67 11.58
C MET A 421 -2.62 12.45 10.28
N TYR A 422 -3.94 12.27 10.34
CA TYR A 422 -4.78 11.94 9.18
C TYR A 422 -5.51 13.16 8.59
N GLY A 423 -5.11 14.37 8.98
CA GLY A 423 -5.69 15.61 8.49
C GLY A 423 -6.98 16.00 9.18
N SER A 424 -7.74 16.91 8.55
CA SER A 424 -9.00 17.40 9.10
C SER A 424 -9.99 16.26 9.33
N GLY A 425 -10.71 16.31 10.47
CA GLY A 425 -11.65 15.25 10.90
C GLY A 425 -10.99 14.08 11.63
N GLY A 426 -9.66 14.11 11.84
CA GLY A 426 -8.94 13.08 12.61
C GLY A 426 -8.92 13.30 14.12
N ALA A 427 -9.22 14.53 14.58
CA ALA A 427 -9.21 14.88 16.01
C ALA A 427 -10.08 13.93 16.84
N GLY A 428 -9.62 13.59 18.04
CA GLY A 428 -10.29 12.68 18.96
C GLY A 428 -10.21 11.19 18.61
N HIS A 429 -9.63 10.83 17.46
CA HIS A 429 -9.59 9.45 16.99
C HIS A 429 -8.20 8.81 17.12
N MET A 430 -8.19 7.48 17.18
CA MET A 430 -6.98 6.66 17.07
C MET A 430 -7.19 5.58 16.02
N ARG A 431 -6.19 5.36 15.15
CA ARG A 431 -6.22 4.26 14.18
C ARG A 431 -5.50 3.03 14.74
N LEU A 432 -6.17 1.90 14.67
CA LEU A 432 -5.67 0.60 15.11
C LEU A 432 -5.68 -0.38 13.92
N ASN A 433 -4.61 -1.16 13.80
CA ASN A 433 -4.47 -2.24 12.83
C ASN A 433 -4.95 -3.57 13.45
N ILE A 434 -5.88 -4.25 12.78
CA ILE A 434 -6.53 -5.47 13.28
C ILE A 434 -6.03 -6.76 12.58
N ALA A 435 -5.06 -6.65 11.67
CA ALA A 435 -4.45 -7.81 11.01
C ALA A 435 -3.42 -8.48 11.92
N SER A 436 -3.93 -9.15 12.94
CA SER A 436 -3.18 -9.91 13.94
C SER A 436 -4.06 -11.05 14.47
N SER A 437 -3.44 -12.00 15.18
CA SER A 437 -4.14 -13.08 15.86
C SER A 437 -5.26 -12.55 16.76
N ARG A 438 -6.42 -13.24 16.78
CA ARG A 438 -7.54 -12.92 17.68
C ARG A 438 -7.13 -12.93 19.15
N LEU A 439 -6.19 -13.80 19.53
CA LEU A 439 -5.66 -13.87 20.90
C LEU A 439 -4.96 -12.56 21.27
N VAL A 440 -4.06 -12.07 20.37
CA VAL A 440 -3.38 -10.79 20.59
C VAL A 440 -4.37 -9.63 20.62
N LEU A 441 -5.33 -9.60 19.69
CA LEU A 441 -6.35 -8.54 19.68
C LEU A 441 -7.17 -8.51 20.97
N LYS A 442 -7.55 -9.68 21.51
CA LYS A 442 -8.26 -9.76 22.77
C LYS A 442 -7.43 -9.17 23.93
N GLU A 443 -6.17 -9.54 24.05
CA GLU A 443 -5.27 -9.00 25.08
C GLU A 443 -5.10 -7.48 24.96
N VAL A 444 -4.93 -6.97 23.72
CA VAL A 444 -4.84 -5.53 23.47
C VAL A 444 -6.09 -4.80 23.91
N PHE A 445 -7.27 -5.30 23.52
CA PHE A 445 -8.54 -4.63 23.85
C PHE A 445 -8.89 -4.76 25.34
N ASP A 446 -8.58 -5.89 25.99
CA ASP A 446 -8.71 -6.03 27.43
C ASP A 446 -7.84 -4.99 28.18
N SER A 447 -6.60 -4.80 27.73
CA SER A 447 -5.66 -3.84 28.32
C SER A 447 -6.09 -2.39 28.11
N ILE A 448 -6.55 -2.04 26.88
CA ILE A 448 -7.08 -0.71 26.58
C ILE A 448 -8.35 -0.44 27.41
N ALA A 449 -9.30 -1.38 27.45
CA ALA A 449 -10.54 -1.24 28.21
C ALA A 449 -10.29 -1.02 29.71
N MET A 450 -9.35 -1.77 30.30
CA MET A 450 -8.94 -1.57 31.69
C MET A 450 -8.36 -0.16 31.96
N ALA A 451 -7.68 0.42 30.96
CA ALA A 451 -7.13 1.77 31.10
C ALA A 451 -8.20 2.85 30.94
N VAL A 452 -8.99 2.80 29.86
CA VAL A 452 -9.95 3.87 29.50
C VAL A 452 -11.20 3.90 30.40
N ASN A 453 -11.58 2.77 31.01
CA ASN A 453 -12.73 2.71 31.92
C ASN A 453 -12.42 3.23 33.34
N LYS A 454 -11.15 3.53 33.65
CA LYS A 454 -10.75 4.11 34.93
C LYS A 454 -10.76 5.64 34.95
N VAL A 455 -10.98 6.26 33.83
CA VAL A 455 -10.95 7.73 33.64
C VAL A 455 -12.32 8.39 33.80
#